data_27ecc3aec7e42b40aeb57ce852dd3071
#
_entry.id   27ecc3aec7e42b40aeb57ce852dd3071
#
_cell.length_a   1.000
_cell.length_b   1.000
_cell.length_c   1.000
_cell.angle_alpha   90.00
_cell.angle_beta   90.00
_cell.angle_gamma   90.00
#
_symmetry.space_group_name_H-M   'P 1'
#
loop_
_entity.id
_entity.type
_entity.pdbx_description
1 polymer ?
#
loop_
_entity_poly.entity_id
_entity_poly.type
_entity_poly.pdbx_seq_one_letter_code
_entity_poly.pdbx_strand_id
1 'polypeptide(L)'
;MRDPERIYNPYKKDRLYDLGGKYWNEWVEELGLESQNKFIVESPVYITALINLMNEIPIDKWRDYLIVRLVKGSAGSLSDDFILESFEFSKILTGREKLPDLWKRAVGLVNGIMGDALGKIYVNEFFPPEYKDKMEILVDNLLESYRIGIQELEWMSDETKKRALEKLSKMRVKIGYPEVWDDYEGLEINPNDLYGNLNNSAIFGYKKALERLNGHLVFLKLFYNQKWQNYLNYHTNRLG
;
A
#
# COMPACT_ATOMS: atom_id res chain seq x y z
N MET A 1 -10.67 -17.79 2.42
CA MET A 1 -9.36 -17.81 1.72
C MET A 1 -9.54 -17.11 0.39
N ARG A 2 -8.70 -16.13 0.04
CA ARG A 2 -8.80 -15.46 -1.27
C ARG A 2 -8.24 -16.39 -2.34
N ASP A 3 -9.08 -16.72 -3.32
CA ASP A 3 -8.70 -17.55 -4.45
C ASP A 3 -7.86 -16.71 -5.43
N PRO A 4 -6.57 -17.04 -5.65
CA PRO A 4 -5.71 -16.26 -6.53
C PRO A 4 -6.20 -16.21 -7.98
N GLU A 5 -6.89 -17.24 -8.45
CA GLU A 5 -7.42 -17.28 -9.82
C GLU A 5 -8.56 -16.30 -10.02
N ARG A 6 -9.38 -16.09 -8.98
CA ARG A 6 -10.50 -15.13 -9.01
C ARG A 6 -10.07 -13.67 -8.96
N ILE A 7 -8.89 -13.37 -8.40
CA ILE A 7 -8.40 -11.99 -8.27
C ILE A 7 -7.45 -11.58 -9.39
N TYR A 8 -7.08 -12.48 -10.29
CA TYR A 8 -6.19 -12.18 -11.41
C TYR A 8 -7.00 -12.11 -12.71
N ASN A 9 -7.58 -10.95 -12.99
CA ASN A 9 -8.35 -10.69 -14.20
C ASN A 9 -7.64 -9.64 -15.05
N PRO A 10 -6.79 -10.06 -16.03
CA PRO A 10 -6.07 -9.15 -16.90
C PRO A 10 -6.99 -8.58 -17.99
N TYR A 11 -7.03 -7.26 -18.08
CA TYR A 11 -7.73 -6.52 -19.12
C TYR A 11 -6.76 -5.70 -19.94
N LYS A 12 -6.97 -5.63 -21.26
CA LYS A 12 -6.37 -4.60 -22.11
C LYS A 12 -7.14 -3.29 -21.91
N LYS A 13 -6.47 -2.16 -22.12
CA LYS A 13 -7.05 -0.82 -21.94
C LYS A 13 -8.38 -0.63 -22.70
N ASP A 14 -8.43 -1.07 -23.96
CA ASP A 14 -9.61 -1.01 -24.82
C ASP A 14 -10.80 -1.83 -24.30
N ARG A 15 -10.52 -2.89 -23.51
CA ARG A 15 -11.55 -3.76 -22.93
C ARG A 15 -12.03 -3.29 -21.55
N LEU A 16 -11.39 -2.31 -20.94
CA LEU A 16 -11.82 -1.76 -19.66
C LEU A 16 -13.12 -0.99 -19.77
N TYR A 17 -13.40 -0.41 -20.94
CA TYR A 17 -14.67 0.24 -21.22
C TYR A 17 -15.88 -0.70 -21.03
N ASP A 18 -15.71 -2.00 -21.32
CA ASP A 18 -16.75 -3.01 -21.14
C ASP A 18 -17.16 -3.18 -19.64
N LEU A 19 -16.26 -2.81 -18.72
CA LEU A 19 -16.52 -2.88 -17.27
C LEU A 19 -17.09 -1.58 -16.70
N GLY A 20 -16.51 -0.45 -17.06
CA GLY A 20 -16.73 0.82 -16.38
C GLY A 20 -17.31 1.93 -17.27
N GLY A 21 -17.58 1.63 -18.56
CA GLY A 21 -18.11 2.61 -19.50
C GLY A 21 -17.26 3.88 -19.57
N LYS A 22 -17.91 5.05 -19.72
CA LYS A 22 -17.25 6.35 -19.82
C LYS A 22 -16.39 6.71 -18.60
N TYR A 23 -16.81 6.30 -17.41
CA TYR A 23 -16.09 6.62 -16.17
C TYR A 23 -14.69 6.03 -16.12
N TRP A 24 -14.46 4.92 -16.84
CA TRP A 24 -13.16 4.30 -16.85
C TRP A 24 -12.10 5.14 -17.56
N ASN A 25 -12.43 5.74 -18.69
CA ASN A 25 -11.51 6.60 -19.44
C ASN A 25 -11.13 7.84 -18.63
N GLU A 26 -12.14 8.52 -18.07
CA GLU A 26 -11.94 9.66 -17.19
C GLU A 26 -11.03 9.31 -16.01
N TRP A 27 -11.23 8.13 -15.45
CA TRP A 27 -10.47 7.66 -14.31
C TRP A 27 -9.02 7.31 -14.63
N VAL A 28 -8.77 6.64 -15.74
CA VAL A 28 -7.42 6.32 -16.23
C VAL A 28 -6.63 7.60 -16.53
N GLU A 29 -7.29 8.60 -17.11
CA GLU A 29 -6.70 9.91 -17.41
C GLU A 29 -6.35 10.67 -16.12
N GLU A 30 -7.28 10.81 -15.22
CA GLU A 30 -7.08 11.49 -13.93
C GLU A 30 -5.99 10.83 -13.07
N LEU A 31 -5.79 9.52 -13.22
CA LEU A 31 -4.73 8.78 -12.55
C LEU A 31 -3.37 8.86 -13.26
N GLY A 32 -3.27 9.49 -14.44
CA GLY A 32 -2.03 9.54 -15.22
C GLY A 32 -1.59 8.16 -15.72
N LEU A 33 -2.56 7.28 -16.02
CA LEU A 33 -2.32 5.89 -16.42
C LEU A 33 -2.55 5.66 -17.93
N GLU A 34 -2.63 6.71 -18.74
CA GLU A 34 -2.98 6.63 -20.16
C GLU A 34 -1.98 5.81 -20.97
N SER A 35 -0.72 5.80 -20.54
CA SER A 35 0.36 5.03 -21.18
C SER A 35 0.26 3.52 -20.92
N GLN A 36 -0.55 3.10 -19.93
CA GLN A 36 -0.67 1.70 -19.57
C GLN A 36 -1.63 0.95 -20.49
N ASN A 37 -1.19 -0.18 -21.02
CA ASN A 37 -1.98 -1.01 -21.95
C ASN A 37 -2.61 -2.23 -21.30
N LYS A 38 -2.20 -2.58 -20.07
CA LYS A 38 -2.67 -3.76 -19.34
C LYS A 38 -2.99 -3.42 -17.90
N PHE A 39 -4.16 -3.84 -17.46
CA PHE A 39 -4.66 -3.65 -16.11
C PHE A 39 -5.06 -5.00 -15.52
N ILE A 40 -4.89 -5.16 -14.22
CA ILE A 40 -5.40 -6.32 -13.49
C ILE A 40 -6.53 -5.84 -12.59
N VAL A 41 -7.74 -6.34 -12.86
CA VAL A 41 -8.94 -6.00 -12.09
C VAL A 41 -9.24 -7.15 -11.13
N GLU A 42 -9.03 -6.97 -9.84
CA GLU A 42 -9.24 -8.05 -8.85
C GLU A 42 -10.73 -8.44 -8.71
N SER A 43 -11.65 -7.50 -8.88
CA SER A 43 -13.07 -7.77 -8.76
C SER A 43 -13.90 -7.07 -9.85
N PRO A 44 -14.02 -7.64 -11.04
CA PRO A 44 -14.84 -7.10 -12.12
C PRO A 44 -16.29 -6.88 -11.69
N VAL A 45 -16.86 -7.82 -10.95
CA VAL A 45 -18.24 -7.74 -10.43
C VAL A 45 -18.45 -6.51 -9.56
N TYR A 46 -17.46 -6.18 -8.70
CA TYR A 46 -17.53 -4.98 -7.86
C TYR A 46 -17.52 -3.70 -8.72
N ILE A 47 -16.66 -3.63 -9.73
CA ILE A 47 -16.58 -2.46 -10.61
C ILE A 47 -17.91 -2.26 -11.35
N THR A 48 -18.46 -3.32 -11.93
CA THR A 48 -19.79 -3.21 -12.60
C THR A 48 -20.90 -2.77 -11.65
N ALA A 49 -20.95 -3.34 -10.44
CA ALA A 49 -21.92 -2.94 -9.43
C ALA A 49 -21.74 -1.47 -9.00
N LEU A 50 -20.50 -1.02 -8.81
CA LEU A 50 -20.18 0.38 -8.46
C LEU A 50 -20.67 1.35 -9.55
N ILE A 51 -20.41 1.03 -10.83
CA ILE A 51 -20.87 1.87 -11.95
C ILE A 51 -22.38 1.95 -12.01
N ASN A 52 -23.10 0.85 -11.78
CA ASN A 52 -24.54 0.87 -11.70
C ASN A 52 -25.03 1.79 -10.57
N LEU A 53 -24.44 1.68 -9.39
CA LEU A 53 -24.76 2.57 -8.28
C LEU A 53 -24.45 4.05 -8.59
N MET A 54 -23.35 4.34 -9.30
CA MET A 54 -23.02 5.70 -9.74
C MET A 54 -24.05 6.29 -10.70
N ASN A 55 -24.71 5.45 -11.51
CA ASN A 55 -25.75 5.88 -12.41
C ASN A 55 -27.13 6.02 -11.73
N GLU A 56 -27.39 5.23 -10.70
CA GLU A 56 -28.70 5.16 -10.03
C GLU A 56 -28.83 6.15 -8.86
N ILE A 57 -27.75 6.37 -8.12
CA ILE A 57 -27.78 7.19 -6.90
C ILE A 57 -27.53 8.67 -7.24
N PRO A 58 -28.37 9.59 -6.78
CA PRO A 58 -28.18 11.03 -6.97
C PRO A 58 -26.85 11.54 -6.41
N ILE A 59 -26.28 12.54 -7.07
CA ILE A 59 -24.95 13.08 -6.74
C ILE A 59 -24.85 13.65 -5.32
N ASP A 60 -25.93 14.23 -4.78
CA ASP A 60 -25.98 14.73 -3.41
C ASP A 60 -25.77 13.61 -2.39
N LYS A 61 -26.31 12.42 -2.63
CA LYS A 61 -26.10 11.24 -1.77
C LYS A 61 -24.67 10.73 -1.83
N TRP A 62 -24.07 10.76 -3.02
CA TRP A 62 -22.64 10.44 -3.17
C TRP A 62 -21.77 11.44 -2.41
N ARG A 63 -22.10 12.74 -2.49
CA ARG A 63 -21.37 13.77 -1.74
C ARG A 63 -21.47 13.52 -0.24
N ASP A 64 -22.66 13.27 0.29
CA ASP A 64 -22.84 12.98 1.72
C ASP A 64 -22.06 11.75 2.16
N TYR A 65 -22.12 10.68 1.38
CA TYR A 65 -21.34 9.46 1.62
C TYR A 65 -19.84 9.74 1.64
N LEU A 66 -19.33 10.48 0.66
CA LEU A 66 -17.90 10.79 0.55
C LEU A 66 -17.44 11.69 1.70
N ILE A 67 -18.24 12.68 2.13
CA ILE A 67 -17.94 13.53 3.30
C ILE A 67 -17.80 12.66 4.56
N VAL A 68 -18.75 11.78 4.82
CA VAL A 68 -18.70 10.88 5.99
C VAL A 68 -17.47 9.97 5.92
N ARG A 69 -17.18 9.42 4.76
CA ARG A 69 -15.99 8.57 4.54
C ARG A 69 -14.70 9.35 4.77
N LEU A 70 -14.63 10.59 4.30
CA LEU A 70 -13.47 11.46 4.47
C LEU A 70 -13.23 11.78 5.96
N VAL A 71 -14.26 12.27 6.66
CA VAL A 71 -14.16 12.61 8.09
C VAL A 71 -13.75 11.38 8.89
N LYS A 72 -14.41 10.25 8.67
CA LYS A 72 -14.09 8.99 9.36
C LYS A 72 -12.66 8.54 9.08
N GLY A 73 -12.20 8.65 7.82
CA GLY A 73 -10.84 8.25 7.42
C GLY A 73 -9.75 9.15 7.98
N SER A 74 -10.08 10.43 8.23
CA SER A 74 -9.16 11.45 8.72
C SER A 74 -9.22 11.65 10.23
N ALA A 75 -10.15 11.02 10.93
CA ALA A 75 -10.43 11.25 12.35
C ALA A 75 -9.17 11.18 13.24
N GLY A 76 -8.24 10.28 12.94
CA GLY A 76 -6.99 10.13 13.68
C GLY A 76 -5.98 11.28 13.52
N SER A 77 -6.21 12.19 12.58
CA SER A 77 -5.37 13.36 12.28
C SER A 77 -6.09 14.70 12.47
N LEU A 78 -7.32 14.67 12.97
CA LEU A 78 -8.11 15.84 13.31
C LEU A 78 -7.96 16.20 14.82
N SER A 79 -8.86 17.05 15.34
CA SER A 79 -8.86 17.45 16.75
C SER A 79 -9.14 16.26 17.68
N ASP A 80 -8.82 16.43 18.97
CA ASP A 80 -8.95 15.40 19.98
C ASP A 80 -10.38 14.81 20.06
N ASP A 81 -11.42 15.61 19.83
CA ASP A 81 -12.81 15.11 19.84
C ASP A 81 -13.03 14.03 18.77
N PHE A 82 -12.50 14.23 17.56
CA PHE A 82 -12.58 13.22 16.50
C PHE A 82 -11.75 11.98 16.80
N ILE A 83 -10.56 12.18 17.38
CA ILE A 83 -9.66 11.08 17.77
C ILE A 83 -10.33 10.21 18.83
N LEU A 84 -10.88 10.82 19.88
CA LEU A 84 -11.52 10.14 20.99
C LEU A 84 -12.78 9.40 20.55
N GLU A 85 -13.65 10.03 19.75
CA GLU A 85 -14.86 9.39 19.23
C GLU A 85 -14.52 8.18 18.33
N SER A 86 -13.53 8.32 17.45
CA SER A 86 -13.03 7.21 16.63
C SER A 86 -12.44 6.08 17.48
N PHE A 87 -11.78 6.42 18.57
CA PHE A 87 -11.21 5.45 19.50
C PHE A 87 -12.29 4.68 20.27
N GLU A 88 -13.34 5.32 20.78
CA GLU A 88 -14.43 4.66 21.50
C GLU A 88 -15.11 3.58 20.62
N PHE A 89 -15.33 3.85 19.35
CA PHE A 89 -15.79 2.83 18.41
C PHE A 89 -14.76 1.70 18.20
N SER A 90 -13.50 2.05 18.02
CA SER A 90 -12.41 1.08 17.82
C SER A 90 -12.20 0.19 19.05
N LYS A 91 -12.39 0.71 20.25
CA LYS A 91 -12.29 0.01 21.53
C LYS A 91 -13.25 -1.20 21.60
N ILE A 92 -14.48 -1.02 21.12
CA ILE A 92 -15.48 -2.10 21.06
C ILE A 92 -14.99 -3.25 20.15
N LEU A 93 -14.35 -2.92 19.02
CA LEU A 93 -13.91 -3.92 18.05
C LEU A 93 -12.59 -4.60 18.40
N THR A 94 -11.67 -3.85 19.05
CA THR A 94 -10.30 -4.31 19.29
C THR A 94 -10.01 -4.74 20.72
N GLY A 95 -10.91 -4.42 21.67
CA GLY A 95 -10.70 -4.65 23.09
C GLY A 95 -9.62 -3.77 23.74
N ARG A 96 -9.12 -2.74 23.04
CA ARG A 96 -8.14 -1.80 23.59
C ARG A 96 -8.80 -0.88 24.62
N GLU A 97 -8.26 -0.80 25.83
CA GLU A 97 -8.83 0.03 26.90
C GLU A 97 -8.37 1.50 26.83
N LYS A 98 -7.19 1.77 26.28
CA LYS A 98 -6.58 3.11 26.26
C LYS A 98 -6.02 3.46 24.87
N LEU A 99 -6.18 4.73 24.51
CA LEU A 99 -5.50 5.30 23.37
C LEU A 99 -3.98 5.28 23.61
N PRO A 100 -3.17 4.85 22.64
CA PRO A 100 -1.70 4.90 22.77
C PRO A 100 -1.22 6.32 23.04
N ASP A 101 -0.15 6.44 23.82
CA ASP A 101 0.50 7.72 24.11
C ASP A 101 0.79 8.51 22.82
N LEU A 102 0.71 9.84 22.88
CA LEU A 102 0.88 10.72 21.72
C LEU A 102 2.20 10.46 20.99
N TRP A 103 3.30 10.29 21.74
CA TRP A 103 4.61 10.04 21.13
C TRP A 103 4.65 8.72 20.33
N LYS A 104 3.97 7.66 20.81
CA LYS A 104 3.87 6.38 20.06
C LYS A 104 3.08 6.53 18.78
N ARG A 105 2.00 7.31 18.83
CA ARG A 105 1.19 7.63 17.63
C ARG A 105 2.00 8.47 16.64
N ALA A 106 2.74 9.47 17.14
CA ALA A 106 3.59 10.32 16.31
C ALA A 106 4.72 9.52 15.63
N VAL A 107 5.44 8.68 16.37
CA VAL A 107 6.47 7.79 15.79
C VAL A 107 5.87 6.85 14.76
N GLY A 108 4.71 6.24 15.05
CA GLY A 108 4.01 5.37 14.11
C GLY A 108 3.61 6.09 12.82
N LEU A 109 3.17 7.34 12.92
CA LEU A 109 2.82 8.17 11.77
C LEU A 109 4.04 8.53 10.94
N VAL A 110 5.13 9.01 11.56
CA VAL A 110 6.39 9.31 10.87
C VAL A 110 6.93 8.08 10.17
N ASN A 111 6.93 6.93 10.85
CA ASN A 111 7.35 5.66 10.26
C ASN A 111 6.49 5.26 9.05
N GLY A 112 5.19 5.55 9.08
CA GLY A 112 4.28 5.29 7.95
C GLY A 112 4.50 6.18 6.74
N ILE A 113 4.95 7.44 6.96
CA ILE A 113 5.12 8.45 5.92
C ILE A 113 6.57 8.49 5.42
N MET A 114 7.53 8.47 6.34
CA MET A 114 8.95 8.71 6.11
C MET A 114 9.79 7.59 6.74
N GLY A 115 9.37 6.33 6.57
CA GLY A 115 10.00 5.18 7.21
C GLY A 115 11.49 5.04 6.92
N ASP A 116 11.91 5.28 5.70
CA ASP A 116 13.32 5.23 5.31
C ASP A 116 14.16 6.32 5.97
N ALA A 117 13.62 7.55 6.08
CA ALA A 117 14.32 8.63 6.78
C ALA A 117 14.50 8.31 8.27
N LEU A 118 13.44 7.83 8.94
CA LEU A 118 13.50 7.40 10.33
C LEU A 118 14.42 6.17 10.50
N GLY A 119 14.33 5.21 9.59
CA GLY A 119 15.17 4.01 9.56
C GLY A 119 16.65 4.34 9.42
N LYS A 120 17.00 5.32 8.60
CA LYS A 120 18.38 5.80 8.44
C LYS A 120 18.96 6.37 9.75
N ILE A 121 18.17 7.15 10.49
CA ILE A 121 18.57 7.66 11.82
C ILE A 121 18.78 6.48 12.77
N TYR A 122 17.83 5.55 12.84
CA TYR A 122 17.90 4.37 13.71
C TYR A 122 19.14 3.50 13.40
N VAL A 123 19.39 3.25 12.13
CA VAL A 123 20.53 2.42 11.70
C VAL A 123 21.86 3.06 12.09
N ASN A 124 22.00 4.37 11.91
CA ASN A 124 23.22 5.09 12.28
C ASN A 124 23.56 4.99 13.77
N GLU A 125 22.54 4.89 14.64
CA GLU A 125 22.73 4.85 16.09
C GLU A 125 22.77 3.42 16.65
N PHE A 126 21.94 2.50 16.11
CA PHE A 126 21.64 1.24 16.78
C PHE A 126 21.95 -0.01 15.96
N PHE A 127 22.26 0.11 14.67
CA PHE A 127 22.48 -1.03 13.80
C PHE A 127 23.75 -0.88 12.95
N PRO A 128 24.94 -1.01 13.58
CA PRO A 128 26.21 -0.87 12.88
C PRO A 128 26.39 -1.94 11.78
N PRO A 129 27.23 -1.68 10.76
CA PRO A 129 27.44 -2.57 9.61
C PRO A 129 27.77 -4.02 9.99
N GLU A 130 28.54 -4.22 11.05
CA GLU A 130 28.92 -5.55 11.51
C GLU A 130 27.71 -6.41 11.93
N TYR A 131 26.59 -5.80 12.31
CA TYR A 131 25.37 -6.54 12.64
C TYR A 131 24.67 -7.00 11.37
N LYS A 132 24.71 -6.20 10.31
CA LYS A 132 24.20 -6.58 9.00
C LYS A 132 25.00 -7.78 8.47
N ASP A 133 26.35 -7.72 8.51
CA ASP A 133 27.23 -8.81 8.05
C ASP A 133 26.95 -10.12 8.80
N LYS A 134 26.79 -10.05 10.12
CA LYS A 134 26.45 -11.25 10.93
C LYS A 134 25.08 -11.82 10.57
N MET A 135 24.10 -10.97 10.30
CA MET A 135 22.77 -11.41 9.89
C MET A 135 22.78 -12.00 8.47
N GLU A 136 23.59 -11.47 7.57
CA GLU A 136 23.79 -12.03 6.23
C GLU A 136 24.38 -13.44 6.31
N ILE A 137 25.44 -13.64 7.09
CA ILE A 137 26.02 -14.97 7.34
C ILE A 137 24.98 -15.94 7.94
N LEU A 138 24.17 -15.47 8.89
CA LEU A 138 23.12 -16.31 9.49
C LEU A 138 22.08 -16.74 8.44
N VAL A 139 21.65 -15.83 7.59
CA VAL A 139 20.66 -16.13 6.55
C VAL A 139 21.23 -17.01 5.47
N ASP A 140 22.50 -16.82 5.08
CA ASP A 140 23.18 -17.70 4.13
C ASP A 140 23.27 -19.14 4.67
N ASN A 141 23.60 -19.31 5.96
CA ASN A 141 23.58 -20.61 6.62
C ASN A 141 22.18 -21.25 6.64
N LEU A 142 21.14 -20.44 6.86
CA LEU A 142 19.75 -20.92 6.79
C LEU A 142 19.38 -21.36 5.37
N LEU A 143 19.74 -20.60 4.34
CA LEU A 143 19.47 -20.96 2.94
C LEU A 143 20.20 -22.24 2.55
N GLU A 144 21.45 -22.40 3.00
CA GLU A 144 22.22 -23.63 2.78
C GLU A 144 21.60 -24.83 3.49
N SER A 145 21.13 -24.65 4.73
CA SER A 145 20.41 -25.70 5.46
C SER A 145 19.11 -26.10 4.75
N TYR A 146 18.36 -25.13 4.19
CA TYR A 146 17.19 -25.43 3.36
C TYR A 146 17.57 -26.20 2.09
N ARG A 147 18.66 -25.82 1.43
CA ARG A 147 19.16 -26.48 0.23
C ARG A 147 19.47 -27.96 0.50
N ILE A 148 20.21 -28.23 1.57
CA ILE A 148 20.55 -29.60 1.99
C ILE A 148 19.28 -30.37 2.37
N GLY A 149 18.43 -29.79 3.23
CA GLY A 149 17.20 -30.42 3.69
C GLY A 149 16.28 -30.80 2.53
N ILE A 150 16.10 -29.93 1.51
CA ILE A 150 15.29 -30.26 0.32
C ILE A 150 15.85 -31.44 -0.43
N GLN A 151 17.16 -31.57 -0.55
CA GLN A 151 17.82 -32.70 -1.22
C GLN A 151 17.61 -34.02 -0.49
N GLU A 152 17.59 -34.00 0.83
CA GLU A 152 17.47 -35.18 1.68
C GLU A 152 16.02 -35.65 1.91
N LEU A 153 14.99 -34.86 1.55
CA LEU A 153 13.58 -35.24 1.74
C LEU A 153 13.20 -36.50 0.96
N GLU A 154 12.92 -37.60 1.64
CA GLU A 154 12.57 -38.88 1.00
C GLU A 154 11.17 -38.86 0.36
N TRP A 155 10.22 -38.12 0.92
CA TRP A 155 8.85 -38.05 0.43
C TRP A 155 8.65 -37.18 -0.82
N MET A 156 9.65 -36.38 -1.17
CA MET A 156 9.58 -35.45 -2.30
C MET A 156 10.21 -36.06 -3.56
N SER A 157 9.47 -36.04 -4.68
CA SER A 157 9.99 -36.51 -5.96
C SER A 157 11.15 -35.65 -6.46
N ASP A 158 12.04 -36.22 -7.28
CA ASP A 158 13.20 -35.51 -7.84
C ASP A 158 12.81 -34.27 -8.65
N GLU A 159 11.71 -34.35 -9.40
CA GLU A 159 11.17 -33.20 -10.15
C GLU A 159 10.74 -32.08 -9.20
N THR A 160 10.08 -32.42 -8.10
CA THR A 160 9.66 -31.43 -7.09
C THR A 160 10.86 -30.84 -6.35
N LYS A 161 11.87 -31.65 -5.99
CA LYS A 161 13.13 -31.17 -5.41
C LYS A 161 13.81 -30.14 -6.33
N LYS A 162 13.92 -30.46 -7.61
CA LYS A 162 14.49 -29.56 -8.62
C LYS A 162 13.78 -28.21 -8.64
N ARG A 163 12.45 -28.19 -8.70
CA ARG A 163 11.64 -26.96 -8.68
C ARG A 163 11.79 -26.19 -7.35
N ALA A 164 11.85 -26.89 -6.24
CA ALA A 164 12.06 -26.28 -4.93
C ALA A 164 13.45 -25.61 -4.82
N LEU A 165 14.50 -26.28 -5.30
CA LEU A 165 15.85 -25.72 -5.34
C LEU A 165 15.96 -24.53 -6.30
N GLU A 166 15.28 -24.59 -7.46
CA GLU A 166 15.20 -23.47 -8.39
C GLU A 166 14.48 -22.26 -7.74
N LYS A 167 13.41 -22.50 -7.00
CA LYS A 167 12.72 -21.44 -6.23
C LYS A 167 13.63 -20.86 -5.15
N LEU A 168 14.36 -21.69 -4.42
CA LEU A 168 15.30 -21.26 -3.40
C LEU A 168 16.42 -20.40 -4.00
N SER A 169 16.99 -20.79 -5.14
CA SER A 169 18.06 -20.04 -5.82
C SER A 169 17.63 -18.66 -6.34
N LYS A 170 16.34 -18.47 -6.56
CA LYS A 170 15.75 -17.18 -6.98
C LYS A 170 15.30 -16.31 -5.82
N MET A 171 15.47 -16.76 -4.59
CA MET A 171 15.10 -16.00 -3.39
C MET A 171 16.00 -14.79 -3.23
N ARG A 172 15.40 -13.61 -3.14
CA ARG A 172 16.11 -12.35 -2.84
C ARG A 172 16.01 -12.06 -1.36
N VAL A 173 17.13 -12.04 -0.71
CA VAL A 173 17.25 -11.72 0.72
C VAL A 173 17.34 -10.21 0.89
N LYS A 174 16.63 -9.68 1.90
CA LYS A 174 16.70 -8.28 2.32
C LYS A 174 16.90 -8.25 3.81
N ILE A 175 18.07 -7.76 4.26
CA ILE A 175 18.50 -7.78 5.65
C ILE A 175 18.84 -6.36 6.11
N GLY A 176 18.37 -6.03 7.31
CA GLY A 176 18.68 -4.79 7.99
C GLY A 176 18.10 -3.57 7.26
N TYR A 177 18.89 -2.97 6.38
CA TYR A 177 18.54 -1.73 5.69
C TYR A 177 18.94 -1.78 4.21
N PRO A 178 18.28 -0.96 3.34
CA PRO A 178 18.59 -0.93 1.92
C PRO A 178 19.96 -0.28 1.64
N GLU A 179 20.59 -0.66 0.53
CA GLU A 179 21.82 0.02 0.06
C GLU A 179 21.54 1.45 -0.41
N VAL A 180 20.38 1.65 -1.02
CA VAL A 180 19.90 2.95 -1.48
C VAL A 180 18.61 3.28 -0.74
N TRP A 181 18.67 4.31 0.08
CA TRP A 181 17.52 4.82 0.83
C TRP A 181 16.60 5.63 -0.08
N ASP A 182 15.30 5.50 0.14
CA ASP A 182 14.35 6.41 -0.50
C ASP A 182 14.62 7.85 -0.04
N ASP A 183 14.68 8.79 -0.99
CA ASP A 183 14.72 10.22 -0.68
C ASP A 183 13.30 10.79 -0.58
N TYR A 184 13.21 11.96 0.02
CA TYR A 184 11.95 12.70 0.20
C TYR A 184 12.04 14.10 -0.41
N GLU A 185 12.90 14.28 -1.42
CA GLU A 185 13.01 15.54 -2.16
C GLU A 185 11.66 15.87 -2.82
N GLY A 186 11.18 17.09 -2.60
CA GLY A 186 9.88 17.57 -3.06
C GLY A 186 8.68 17.19 -2.17
N LEU A 187 8.89 16.50 -1.04
CA LEU A 187 7.84 16.32 -0.04
C LEU A 187 7.76 17.56 0.86
N GLU A 188 6.68 18.32 0.73
CA GLU A 188 6.42 19.49 1.55
C GLU A 188 5.78 19.12 2.88
N ILE A 189 6.38 19.58 3.99
CA ILE A 189 5.88 19.36 5.36
C ILE A 189 5.68 20.70 6.06
N ASN A 190 4.46 20.90 6.60
CA ASN A 190 4.11 22.04 7.43
C ASN A 190 3.93 21.60 8.89
N PRO A 191 4.71 22.13 9.86
CA PRO A 191 4.61 21.71 11.26
C PRO A 191 3.25 22.00 11.92
N ASN A 192 2.42 22.85 11.32
CA ASN A 192 1.12 23.26 11.86
C ASN A 192 -0.07 22.62 11.12
N ASP A 193 0.17 21.74 10.15
CA ASP A 193 -0.88 21.12 9.35
C ASP A 193 -0.66 19.62 9.19
N LEU A 194 -1.08 18.85 10.19
CA LEU A 194 -0.93 17.40 10.18
C LEU A 194 -1.71 16.76 9.01
N TYR A 195 -2.95 17.22 8.77
CA TYR A 195 -3.79 16.65 7.71
C TYR A 195 -3.20 16.95 6.32
N GLY A 196 -2.75 18.19 6.09
CA GLY A 196 -2.06 18.57 4.86
C GLY A 196 -0.78 17.74 4.63
N ASN A 197 -0.01 17.48 5.68
CA ASN A 197 1.20 16.64 5.60
C ASN A 197 0.87 15.20 5.17
N LEU A 198 -0.20 14.62 5.71
CA LEU A 198 -0.66 13.29 5.30
C LEU A 198 -1.06 13.26 3.82
N ASN A 199 -1.76 14.29 3.38
CA ASN A 199 -2.20 14.44 2.00
C ASN A 199 -1.01 14.64 1.04
N ASN A 200 -0.07 15.52 1.39
CA ASN A 200 1.16 15.74 0.62
C ASN A 200 1.98 14.45 0.50
N SER A 201 2.09 13.70 1.60
CA SER A 201 2.77 12.40 1.59
C SER A 201 2.09 11.38 0.68
N ALA A 202 0.75 11.34 0.67
CA ALA A 202 0.00 10.45 -0.21
C ALA A 202 0.21 10.80 -1.70
N ILE A 203 0.17 12.09 -2.03
CA ILE A 203 0.43 12.60 -3.39
C ILE A 203 1.86 12.28 -3.80
N PHE A 204 2.84 12.53 -2.93
CA PHE A 204 4.25 12.25 -3.16
C PHE A 204 4.47 10.74 -3.44
N GLY A 205 3.94 9.87 -2.58
CA GLY A 205 4.04 8.42 -2.76
C GLY A 205 3.37 7.92 -4.05
N TYR A 206 2.26 8.57 -4.45
CA TYR A 206 1.59 8.25 -5.70
C TYR A 206 2.44 8.64 -6.93
N LYS A 207 3.05 9.84 -6.94
CA LYS A 207 3.96 10.27 -8.00
C LYS A 207 5.14 9.32 -8.15
N LYS A 208 5.78 8.94 -7.05
CA LYS A 208 6.85 7.92 -7.07
C LYS A 208 6.37 6.56 -7.61
N ALA A 209 5.14 6.17 -7.31
CA ALA A 209 4.57 4.94 -7.86
C ALA A 209 4.36 5.02 -9.38
N LEU A 210 3.92 6.16 -9.91
CA LEU A 210 3.79 6.39 -11.35
C LEU A 210 5.14 6.34 -12.07
N GLU A 211 6.18 6.96 -11.49
CA GLU A 211 7.54 6.91 -12.04
C GLU A 211 8.06 5.47 -12.16
N ARG A 212 7.81 4.66 -11.13
CA ARG A 212 8.17 3.23 -11.13
C ARG A 212 7.40 2.40 -12.17
N LEU A 213 6.17 2.79 -12.51
CA LEU A 213 5.37 2.12 -13.55
C LEU A 213 5.97 2.24 -14.95
N ASN A 214 6.64 3.34 -15.25
CA ASN A 214 7.26 3.56 -16.54
C ASN A 214 8.56 2.75 -16.75
N GLY A 215 9.09 2.13 -15.69
CA GLY A 215 10.32 1.37 -15.72
C GLY A 215 10.18 -0.16 -15.66
N HIS A 216 9.17 -0.71 -14.99
CA HIS A 216 8.96 -2.17 -14.84
C HIS A 216 7.49 -2.45 -14.52
N LEU A 217 6.99 -3.65 -14.89
CA LEU A 217 5.68 -4.18 -14.52
C LEU A 217 5.49 -4.16 -12.99
N VAL A 218 4.92 -3.09 -12.47
CA VAL A 218 4.48 -3.01 -11.09
C VAL A 218 3.03 -3.46 -11.04
N PHE A 219 2.77 -4.50 -10.26
CA PHE A 219 1.41 -4.86 -9.91
C PHE A 219 0.78 -3.70 -9.14
N LEU A 220 -0.03 -2.88 -9.80
CA LEU A 220 -0.95 -1.98 -9.15
C LEU A 220 -1.98 -2.85 -8.42
N LYS A 221 -1.73 -3.12 -7.15
CA LYS A 221 -2.83 -3.44 -6.24
C LYS A 221 -3.69 -2.20 -6.12
N LEU A 222 -4.65 -2.04 -7.01
CA LEU A 222 -5.79 -1.13 -6.85
C LEU A 222 -6.68 -1.71 -5.75
N PHE A 223 -6.27 -1.50 -4.48
CA PHE A 223 -7.01 -2.12 -3.38
C PHE A 223 -7.16 -1.29 -2.15
N TYR A 224 -8.33 -1.37 -1.73
CA TYR A 224 -8.93 -1.52 -0.38
C TYR A 224 -8.05 -1.11 0.81
N ASN A 225 -7.15 -0.15 0.64
CA ASN A 225 -6.43 0.49 1.73
C ASN A 225 -6.30 1.97 1.44
N GLN A 226 -6.32 2.73 2.48
CA GLN A 226 -5.98 4.15 2.70
C GLN A 226 -5.68 5.06 1.47
N LYS A 227 -5.12 4.51 0.38
CA LYS A 227 -4.86 5.24 -0.88
C LYS A 227 -6.12 5.68 -1.63
N TRP A 228 -7.21 4.91 -1.55
CA TRP A 228 -8.51 5.31 -2.09
C TRP A 228 -9.14 6.46 -1.32
N GLN A 229 -8.99 6.45 0.00
CA GLN A 229 -9.44 7.56 0.84
C GLN A 229 -8.66 8.84 0.51
N ASN A 230 -7.35 8.72 0.28
CA ASN A 230 -6.50 9.86 -0.08
C ASN A 230 -6.80 10.38 -1.49
N TYR A 231 -7.11 9.50 -2.44
CA TYR A 231 -7.53 9.89 -3.79
C TYR A 231 -8.86 10.64 -3.79
N LEU A 232 -9.85 10.15 -3.06
CA LEU A 232 -11.13 10.85 -2.88
C LEU A 232 -10.94 12.21 -2.19
N ASN A 233 -10.02 12.31 -1.24
CA ASN A 233 -9.67 13.57 -0.58
C ASN A 233 -9.08 14.59 -1.56
N TYR A 234 -8.25 14.15 -2.50
CA TYR A 234 -7.66 15.02 -3.52
C TYR A 234 -8.73 15.64 -4.43
N HIS A 235 -9.72 14.85 -4.84
CA HIS A 235 -10.78 15.33 -5.74
C HIS A 235 -11.89 16.13 -5.05
N THR A 236 -12.19 15.84 -3.78
CA THR A 236 -13.16 16.67 -3.03
C THR A 236 -12.66 18.09 -2.80
N ASN A 237 -11.33 18.30 -2.66
CA ASN A 237 -10.74 19.64 -2.54
C ASN A 237 -10.72 20.44 -3.87
N ARG A 238 -10.96 19.81 -5.01
CA ARG A 238 -11.06 20.47 -6.32
C ARG A 238 -12.48 20.85 -6.72
N LEU A 239 -13.48 20.30 -6.03
CA LEU A 239 -14.90 20.53 -6.30
C LEU A 239 -15.57 21.54 -5.34
N GLY A 240 -14.81 22.14 -4.43
CA GLY A 240 -15.14 23.31 -3.62
C GLY A 240 -14.35 24.51 -4.11
#